data_f0a6bf9db669d51a608d19470c2d8bc5
#
_entry.id   f0a6bf9db669d51a608d19470c2d8bc5
#
_cell.length_a   1.000
_cell.length_b   1.000
_cell.length_c   1.000
_cell.angle_alpha   90.00
_cell.angle_beta   90.00
_cell.angle_gamma   90.00
#
_symmetry.space_group_name_H-M   'P 1'
#
loop_
_entity.id
_entity.type
_entity.pdbx_description
1 polymer ?
#
loop_
_entity_poly.entity_id
_entity_poly.type
_entity_poly.pdbx_seq_one_letter_code
_entity_poly.pdbx_strand_id
1 'polypeptide(L)'
;MRLRNISGSREVIADSKYVIHEEEWKPGSMREIFGNSAPVQIEIGMGKGKFIYTMAKEHPKINYVGIEKYSSVLLRAIQKMEEEELPNLKFIRMDAEDIGKVFGEGEVDRIYLNFSDPWPKDRHAKRRL
;
A
#
# COMPACT_ATOMS: atom_id res chain seq x y z
N MET A 1 -16.79 -15.81 0.45
CA MET A 1 -17.27 -14.53 0.63
C MET A 1 -17.12 -13.66 -0.58
N ARG A 2 -18.08 -12.85 -0.87
CA ARG A 2 -18.03 -12.07 -2.04
C ARG A 2 -17.18 -10.89 -1.84
N LEU A 3 -16.39 -10.61 -2.80
CA LEU A 3 -15.56 -9.45 -2.75
C LEU A 3 -16.29 -8.21 -3.14
N ARG A 4 -17.59 -8.32 -3.43
CA ARG A 4 -18.27 -7.15 -3.78
C ARG A 4 -18.33 -6.25 -2.60
N ASN A 5 -18.72 -5.12 -2.83
CA ASN A 5 -18.74 -4.08 -1.88
C ASN A 5 -19.32 -4.50 -0.58
N ILE A 6 -18.54 -4.46 0.45
CA ILE A 6 -19.00 -4.77 1.77
C ILE A 6 -19.49 -3.47 2.37
N SER A 7 -20.71 -3.53 2.86
CA SER A 7 -21.30 -2.36 3.47
C SER A 7 -20.37 -1.80 4.52
N GLY A 8 -20.07 -0.55 4.44
CA GLY A 8 -19.23 0.10 5.42
C GLY A 8 -17.74 0.05 5.15
N SER A 9 -17.32 -0.68 4.09
CA SER A 9 -15.88 -0.77 3.85
C SER A 9 -15.27 0.58 3.50
N ARG A 10 -16.00 1.42 2.80
CA ARG A 10 -15.49 2.74 2.44
C ARG A 10 -15.37 3.64 3.65
N GLU A 11 -16.31 3.52 4.58
CA GLU A 11 -16.24 4.31 5.79
C GLU A 11 -15.07 3.88 6.66
N VAL A 12 -14.82 2.58 6.74
CA VAL A 12 -13.69 2.09 7.51
C VAL A 12 -12.39 2.62 6.93
N ILE A 13 -12.27 2.57 5.59
CA ILE A 13 -11.08 3.08 4.94
C ILE A 13 -10.93 4.56 5.16
N ALA A 14 -12.02 5.31 5.06
CA ALA A 14 -11.97 6.76 5.21
C ALA A 14 -11.54 7.18 6.61
N ASP A 15 -11.81 6.34 7.60
CA ASP A 15 -11.45 6.66 8.97
C ASP A 15 -10.15 6.00 9.44
N SER A 16 -9.53 5.20 8.60
CA SER A 16 -8.39 4.40 9.03
C SER A 16 -7.12 5.22 9.11
N LYS A 17 -6.41 5.08 10.22
CA LYS A 17 -5.11 5.73 10.38
C LYS A 17 -4.02 5.03 9.61
N TYR A 18 -4.30 3.84 9.07
CA TYR A 18 -3.33 3.09 8.30
C TYR A 18 -3.34 3.48 6.83
N VAL A 19 -4.30 4.30 6.42
CA VAL A 19 -4.47 4.69 5.02
C VAL A 19 -3.97 6.11 4.81
N ILE A 20 -3.20 6.31 3.75
CA ILE A 20 -2.82 7.66 3.34
C ILE A 20 -3.95 8.17 2.48
N HIS A 21 -4.68 9.15 3.00
CA HIS A 21 -5.90 9.63 2.35
C HIS A 21 -5.58 10.62 1.24
N GLU A 22 -6.51 10.74 0.31
CA GLU A 22 -6.29 11.53 -0.89
C GLU A 22 -5.87 12.97 -0.60
N GLU A 23 -6.40 13.56 0.45
CA GLU A 23 -6.04 14.92 0.80
C GLU A 23 -4.59 15.03 1.29
N GLU A 24 -3.96 13.89 1.58
CA GLU A 24 -2.56 13.88 1.99
C GLU A 24 -1.63 13.57 0.84
N TRP A 25 -2.18 13.24 -0.32
CA TRP A 25 -1.35 12.87 -1.48
C TRP A 25 -0.56 14.06 -1.97
N LYS A 26 0.75 13.93 -1.97
CA LYS A 26 1.62 14.99 -2.42
C LYS A 26 2.99 14.40 -2.66
N PRO A 27 3.55 14.58 -3.87
CA PRO A 27 4.91 14.09 -4.11
C PRO A 27 5.88 14.66 -3.08
N GLY A 28 6.72 13.79 -2.54
CA GLY A 28 7.71 14.20 -1.55
C GLY A 28 7.25 14.15 -0.12
N SER A 29 6.05 13.62 0.14
CA SER A 29 5.48 13.67 1.49
C SER A 29 5.74 12.44 2.34
N MET A 30 6.37 11.40 1.79
CA MET A 30 6.51 10.15 2.55
C MET A 30 7.30 10.33 3.84
N ARG A 31 8.30 11.20 3.82
CA ARG A 31 9.08 11.46 5.02
C ARG A 31 8.21 12.03 6.14
N GLU A 32 7.31 12.93 5.78
CA GLU A 32 6.39 13.50 6.74
C GLU A 32 5.39 12.47 7.23
N ILE A 33 4.87 11.68 6.31
CA ILE A 33 3.82 10.72 6.62
C ILE A 33 4.33 9.64 7.57
N PHE A 34 5.54 9.14 7.32
CA PHE A 34 6.12 8.11 8.19
C PHE A 34 6.89 8.69 9.36
N GLY A 35 7.25 9.97 9.29
CA GLY A 35 7.99 10.58 10.36
C GLY A 35 9.49 10.27 10.38
N ASN A 36 10.01 9.76 9.27
CA ASN A 36 11.42 9.45 9.19
C ASN A 36 11.85 9.45 7.73
N SER A 37 13.14 9.29 7.47
CA SER A 37 13.66 9.32 6.11
C SER A 37 14.12 7.95 5.61
N ALA A 38 13.52 6.89 6.13
CA ALA A 38 13.87 5.55 5.68
C ALA A 38 13.48 5.35 4.22
N PRO A 39 14.12 4.40 3.54
CA PRO A 39 13.76 4.09 2.16
C PRO A 39 12.29 3.68 2.06
N VAL A 40 11.69 3.94 0.92
CA VAL A 40 10.27 3.62 0.69
C VAL A 40 10.18 2.58 -0.42
N GLN A 41 9.49 1.49 -0.13
CA GLN A 41 9.20 0.47 -1.13
C GLN A 41 7.68 0.32 -1.21
N ILE A 42 7.17 0.08 -2.40
CA ILE A 42 5.72 -0.02 -2.57
C ILE A 42 5.36 -1.30 -3.30
N GLU A 43 4.13 -1.75 -3.05
CA GLU A 43 3.57 -2.86 -3.82
C GLU A 43 2.29 -2.38 -4.48
N ILE A 44 2.19 -2.56 -5.79
CA ILE A 44 1.00 -2.20 -6.53
C ILE A 44 0.18 -3.46 -6.75
N GLY A 45 -1.10 -3.40 -6.42
CA GLY A 45 -1.95 -4.57 -6.50
C GLY A 45 -1.74 -5.48 -5.31
N MET A 46 -1.67 -4.91 -4.14
CA MET A 46 -1.29 -5.67 -2.94
C MET A 46 -2.31 -6.70 -2.50
N GLY A 47 -3.53 -6.64 -3.00
CA GLY A 47 -4.57 -7.55 -2.57
C GLY A 47 -4.83 -7.43 -1.08
N LYS A 48 -4.83 -8.55 -0.38
CA LYS A 48 -5.09 -8.55 1.07
C LYS A 48 -3.85 -8.13 1.86
N GLY A 49 -2.78 -7.81 1.17
CA GLY A 49 -1.59 -7.27 1.82
C GLY A 49 -0.65 -8.27 2.45
N LYS A 50 -0.81 -9.55 2.12
CA LYS A 50 0.01 -10.58 2.76
C LYS A 50 1.50 -10.39 2.49
N PHE A 51 1.85 -10.13 1.24
CA PHE A 51 3.26 -9.96 0.88
C PHE A 51 3.86 -8.73 1.53
N ILE A 52 3.19 -7.59 1.38
CA ILE A 52 3.79 -6.35 1.88
C ILE A 52 3.79 -6.30 3.40
N TYR A 53 2.80 -6.92 4.04
CA TYR A 53 2.79 -7.00 5.49
C TYR A 53 4.00 -7.79 5.99
N THR A 54 4.28 -8.93 5.34
CA THR A 54 5.43 -9.75 5.72
C THR A 54 6.72 -8.99 5.49
N MET A 55 6.83 -8.28 4.37
CA MET A 55 8.03 -7.49 4.09
C MET A 55 8.25 -6.42 5.15
N ALA A 56 7.19 -5.72 5.52
CA ALA A 56 7.31 -4.66 6.51
C ALA A 56 7.69 -5.21 7.88
N LYS A 57 7.15 -6.37 8.22
CA LYS A 57 7.45 -6.98 9.50
C LYS A 57 8.91 -7.42 9.58
N GLU A 58 9.43 -7.92 8.46
CA GLU A 58 10.81 -8.41 8.43
C GLU A 58 11.84 -7.31 8.23
N HIS A 59 11.40 -6.14 7.75
CA HIS A 59 12.34 -5.05 7.46
C HIS A 59 11.87 -3.76 8.12
N PRO A 60 11.99 -3.67 9.44
CA PRO A 60 11.42 -2.52 10.16
C PRO A 60 12.09 -1.18 9.84
N LYS A 61 13.23 -1.21 9.16
CA LYS A 61 13.92 0.03 8.83
C LYS A 61 13.58 0.54 7.44
N ILE A 62 12.64 -0.11 6.77
CA ILE A 62 12.18 0.31 5.46
C ILE A 62 10.70 0.64 5.57
N ASN A 63 10.27 1.72 4.96
CA ASN A 63 8.86 2.09 4.95
C ASN A 63 8.18 1.45 3.75
N TYR A 64 7.00 0.90 3.98
CA TYR A 64 6.27 0.19 2.94
C TYR A 64 4.91 0.82 2.71
N VAL A 65 4.52 0.91 1.44
CA VAL A 65 3.19 1.40 1.07
C VAL A 65 2.54 0.39 0.15
N GLY A 66 1.38 -0.11 0.54
CA GLY A 66 0.61 -1.03 -0.28
C GLY A 66 -0.49 -0.29 -1.00
N ILE A 67 -0.64 -0.56 -2.28
CA ILE A 67 -1.61 0.12 -3.12
C ILE A 67 -2.62 -0.90 -3.63
N GLU A 68 -3.90 -0.61 -3.40
CA GLU A 68 -4.99 -1.48 -3.82
C GLU A 68 -6.18 -0.61 -4.20
N LYS A 69 -6.80 -0.89 -5.35
CA LYS A 69 -7.92 -0.05 -5.76
C LYS A 69 -9.27 -0.54 -5.27
N TYR A 70 -9.38 -1.79 -4.88
CA TYR A 70 -10.66 -2.33 -4.43
C TYR A 70 -10.79 -2.21 -2.92
N SER A 71 -11.77 -1.44 -2.46
CA SER A 71 -11.92 -1.16 -1.03
C SER A 71 -12.22 -2.42 -0.21
N SER A 72 -13.01 -3.33 -0.74
CA SER A 72 -13.34 -4.53 0.03
C SER A 72 -12.12 -5.42 0.24
N VAL A 73 -11.17 -5.38 -0.69
CA VAL A 73 -9.95 -6.15 -0.56
C VAL A 73 -9.01 -5.46 0.42
N LEU A 74 -8.89 -4.14 0.27
CA LEU A 74 -8.03 -3.35 1.14
C LEU A 74 -8.45 -3.48 2.60
N LEU A 75 -9.73 -3.62 2.85
CA LEU A 75 -10.24 -3.75 4.19
C LEU A 75 -9.58 -4.91 4.94
N ARG A 76 -9.27 -5.99 4.23
CA ARG A 76 -8.61 -7.13 4.86
C ARG A 76 -7.23 -6.77 5.39
N ALA A 77 -6.51 -5.97 4.64
CA ALA A 77 -5.19 -5.54 5.08
C ALA A 77 -5.30 -4.63 6.30
N ILE A 78 -6.32 -3.77 6.31
CA ILE A 78 -6.53 -2.90 7.46
C ILE A 78 -6.85 -3.73 8.71
N GLN A 79 -7.67 -4.76 8.56
CA GLN A 79 -8.01 -5.63 9.68
C GLN A 79 -6.76 -6.32 10.24
N LYS A 80 -5.85 -6.69 9.37
CA LYS A 80 -4.61 -7.31 9.82
C LYS A 80 -3.78 -6.33 10.64
N MET A 81 -3.73 -5.07 10.21
CA MET A 81 -3.01 -4.03 10.94
C MET A 81 -3.65 -3.76 12.29
N GLU A 82 -4.97 -3.91 12.39
CA GLU A 82 -5.63 -3.71 13.66
C GLU A 82 -5.28 -4.80 14.65
N GLU A 83 -4.96 -6.00 14.15
CA GLU A 83 -4.54 -7.09 15.00
C GLU A 83 -3.09 -6.93 15.43
N GLU A 84 -2.25 -6.53 14.52
CA GLU A 84 -0.84 -6.34 14.82
C GLU A 84 -0.31 -5.19 13.97
N GLU A 85 -0.23 -4.03 14.56
CA GLU A 85 0.13 -2.81 13.86
C GLU A 85 1.63 -2.75 13.57
N LEU A 86 1.98 -2.37 12.35
CA LEU A 86 3.37 -2.16 11.97
C LEU A 86 3.57 -0.69 11.66
N PRO A 87 4.47 -0.01 12.33
CA PRO A 87 4.64 1.45 12.14
C PRO A 87 5.21 1.83 10.78
N ASN A 88 5.80 0.88 10.08
CA ASN A 88 6.42 1.15 8.79
C ASN A 88 5.58 0.68 7.60
N LEU A 89 4.28 0.50 7.81
CA LEU A 89 3.39 0.07 6.73
C LEU A 89 2.16 0.96 6.68
N LYS A 90 1.84 1.45 5.49
CA LYS A 90 0.61 2.19 5.26
C LYS A 90 0.03 1.78 3.92
N PHE A 91 -1.23 2.12 3.71
CA PHE A 91 -1.94 1.72 2.51
C PHE A 91 -2.50 2.91 1.76
N ILE A 92 -2.72 2.74 0.47
CA ILE A 92 -3.41 3.75 -0.33
C ILE A 92 -4.43 3.05 -1.20
N ARG A 93 -5.66 3.56 -1.21
CA ARG A 93 -6.67 3.06 -2.12
C ARG A 93 -6.63 3.94 -3.36
N MET A 94 -6.11 3.43 -4.44
CA MET A 94 -6.00 4.20 -5.66
C MET A 94 -5.75 3.29 -6.84
N ASP A 95 -5.98 3.83 -8.02
CA ASP A 95 -5.63 3.15 -9.24
C ASP A 95 -4.14 3.41 -9.48
N ALA A 96 -3.44 2.41 -9.99
CA ALA A 96 -2.00 2.54 -10.21
C ALA A 96 -1.63 3.70 -11.14
N GLU A 97 -2.51 4.07 -12.03
CA GLU A 97 -2.20 5.17 -12.95
C GLU A 97 -2.09 6.52 -12.25
N ASP A 98 -2.56 6.61 -11.02
CA ASP A 98 -2.49 7.86 -10.26
C ASP A 98 -1.25 7.95 -9.38
N ILE A 99 -0.33 7.02 -9.53
CA ILE A 99 0.80 6.93 -8.62
C ILE A 99 1.65 8.20 -8.59
N GLY A 100 1.70 8.92 -9.69
CA GLY A 100 2.46 10.16 -9.75
C GLY A 100 1.88 11.30 -8.94
N LYS A 101 0.64 11.13 -8.47
CA LYS A 101 0.02 12.14 -7.61
C LYS A 101 0.48 12.01 -6.17
N VAL A 102 1.06 10.86 -5.84
CA VAL A 102 1.47 10.59 -4.47
C VAL A 102 2.97 10.60 -4.30
N PHE A 103 3.69 10.04 -5.27
CA PHE A 103 5.14 9.90 -5.16
C PHE A 103 5.87 10.76 -6.16
N GLY A 104 6.93 11.40 -5.70
CA GLY A 104 7.78 12.18 -6.58
C GLY A 104 8.89 11.34 -7.17
N GLU A 105 9.62 11.95 -8.10
CA GLU A 105 10.71 11.28 -8.76
C GLU A 105 11.77 10.92 -7.72
N GLY A 106 12.22 9.68 -7.74
CA GLY A 106 13.26 9.24 -6.82
C GLY A 106 12.78 8.97 -5.40
N GLU A 107 11.50 9.16 -5.13
CA GLU A 107 10.99 8.98 -3.76
C GLU A 107 10.82 7.49 -3.41
N VAL A 108 10.53 6.67 -4.40
CA VAL A 108 10.31 5.24 -4.19
C VAL A 108 11.55 4.48 -4.61
N ASP A 109 12.07 3.67 -3.72
CA ASP A 109 13.29 2.91 -3.99
C ASP A 109 13.05 1.61 -4.71
N ARG A 110 11.86 1.04 -4.56
CA ARG A 110 11.55 -0.22 -5.23
C ARG A 110 10.05 -0.40 -5.34
N ILE A 111 9.62 -0.94 -6.48
CA ILE A 111 8.22 -1.24 -6.72
C ILE A 111 8.07 -2.72 -6.96
N TYR A 112 7.15 -3.34 -6.22
CA TYR A 112 6.76 -4.72 -6.46
C TYR A 112 5.41 -4.70 -7.16
N LEU A 113 5.31 -5.42 -8.27
CA LEU A 113 4.05 -5.54 -8.98
C LEU A 113 3.51 -6.93 -8.74
N ASN A 114 2.29 -6.99 -8.25
CA ASN A 114 1.70 -8.27 -7.95
C ASN A 114 0.31 -8.30 -8.57
N PHE A 115 0.22 -8.96 -9.71
CA PHE A 115 -1.05 -9.04 -10.39
C PHE A 115 -1.68 -10.38 -10.09
N SER A 116 -2.95 -10.39 -9.87
CA SER A 116 -3.66 -11.63 -9.65
C SER A 116 -3.93 -12.37 -10.93
N ASP A 117 -3.61 -11.78 -12.07
CA ASP A 117 -3.79 -12.45 -13.33
C ASP A 117 -2.87 -13.62 -13.45
N PRO A 118 -3.21 -14.62 -14.23
CA PRO A 118 -2.35 -15.78 -14.38
C PRO A 118 -1.20 -15.52 -15.31
N TRP A 119 -0.45 -14.50 -15.10
CA TRP A 119 0.73 -14.20 -15.87
C TRP A 119 1.76 -15.22 -15.50
N PRO A 120 2.33 -15.85 -16.45
CA PRO A 120 3.23 -16.93 -16.14
C PRO A 120 4.56 -16.51 -15.69
N LYS A 121 4.93 -15.29 -15.63
CA LYS A 121 6.23 -14.98 -15.29
C LYS A 121 6.36 -14.23 -14.10
N ASP A 122 7.42 -13.60 -13.92
CA ASP A 122 7.78 -12.98 -12.76
C ASP A 122 6.80 -12.06 -12.35
N ARG A 123 6.02 -12.39 -11.42
CA ARG A 123 5.04 -11.57 -10.89
C ARG A 123 5.57 -10.57 -9.95
N HIS A 124 6.81 -10.75 -9.57
CA HIS A 124 7.41 -9.82 -8.65
C HIS A 124 8.46 -9.00 -9.37
N ALA A 125 8.21 -8.69 -10.60
CA ALA A 125 9.13 -7.87 -11.35
C ALA A 125 9.34 -6.56 -10.64
N LYS A 126 10.59 -6.17 -10.48
CA LYS A 126 10.91 -4.94 -9.82
C LYS A 126 11.07 -3.84 -10.81
N ARG A 127 10.54 -2.68 -10.46
CA ARG A 127 10.65 -1.54 -11.33
C ARG A 127 11.16 -0.37 -10.55
N ARG A 128 11.85 0.52 -11.21
CA ARG A 128 12.29 1.73 -10.58
C ARG A 128 11.55 2.87 -11.13
N LEU A 129 11.20 3.77 -10.33
CA LEU A 129 10.53 4.98 -10.77
C LEU A 129 11.51 6.07 -11.09
#